data_1012aa8a0a676858af34e76908430973
#
_entry.id   1012aa8a0a676858af34e76908430973
#
_cell.length_a   1.000
_cell.length_b   1.000
_cell.length_c   1.000
_cell.angle_alpha   90.00
_cell.angle_beta   90.00
_cell.angle_gamma   90.00
#
_symmetry.space_group_name_H-M   'P 1'
#
loop_
_entity.id
_entity.type
_entity.pdbx_description
1 polymer ?
#
loop_
_entity_poly.entity_id
_entity_poly.type
_entity_poly.pdbx_seq_one_letter_code
_entity_poly.pdbx_strand_id
1 'polypeptide(L)'
;MRRILSISIISLLVTFLSMPCVAQRDYDAHRNRRECRHHRPQYYVGNNDVYFDGRKIEGASASSFSILRDEYAKDAWTVYYCGVKIDGATANSFKVLGYGYGKDTWIVYYNGSKIEEASSDSFNVLEDWYAKDTWNVYYDGIKISGASTDSFKVLREGYAKDTWNVYFDGKKIEGASPDSFKCGKDGYARDNWNTYYYGVKI
;
A
#
# COMPACT_ATOMS: atom_id res chain seq x y z
N MET A 1 29.89 -1.21 54.80
CA MET A 1 28.87 -0.25 54.28
C MET A 1 28.73 -0.44 52.77
N ARG A 2 27.72 -1.18 52.33
CA ARG A 2 27.41 -1.40 50.91
C ARG A 2 26.32 -0.42 50.50
N ARG A 3 26.66 0.48 49.57
CA ARG A 3 25.67 1.37 48.94
C ARG A 3 24.99 0.63 47.78
N ILE A 4 23.69 0.43 47.90
CA ILE A 4 22.81 -0.10 46.87
C ILE A 4 22.47 1.08 45.95
N LEU A 5 22.91 1.03 44.68
CA LEU A 5 22.45 1.96 43.65
C LEU A 5 21.07 1.48 43.15
N SER A 6 20.10 2.29 43.44
CA SER A 6 18.74 2.19 42.91
C SER A 6 18.75 2.58 41.45
N ILE A 7 18.52 1.62 40.55
CA ILE A 7 18.28 1.89 39.12
C ILE A 7 16.82 2.28 38.95
N SER A 8 16.60 3.57 38.72
CA SER A 8 15.30 4.13 38.40
C SER A 8 14.92 3.68 36.98
N ILE A 9 13.91 2.80 36.89
CA ILE A 9 13.30 2.43 35.62
C ILE A 9 12.43 3.61 35.17
N ILE A 10 12.94 4.42 34.26
CA ILE A 10 12.15 5.44 33.58
C ILE A 10 11.21 4.70 32.63
N SER A 11 9.97 4.57 33.06
CA SER A 11 8.85 4.12 32.22
C SER A 11 8.67 5.13 31.09
N LEU A 12 9.13 4.77 29.89
CA LEU A 12 8.86 5.53 28.67
C LEU A 12 7.38 5.29 28.32
N LEU A 13 6.52 6.17 28.81
CA LEU A 13 5.13 6.27 28.34
C LEU A 13 5.17 6.76 26.89
N VAL A 14 5.20 5.80 25.95
CA VAL A 14 4.95 6.11 24.55
C VAL A 14 3.49 6.50 24.43
N THR A 15 3.23 7.80 24.40
CA THR A 15 1.92 8.32 24.00
C THR A 15 1.68 7.91 22.56
N PHE A 16 0.82 6.92 22.37
CA PHE A 16 0.21 6.62 21.08
C PHE A 16 -0.66 7.81 20.67
N LEU A 17 -0.04 8.86 20.18
CA LEU A 17 -0.73 9.84 19.35
C LEU A 17 -1.21 9.07 18.11
N SER A 18 -2.50 9.16 17.84
CA SER A 18 -3.19 8.59 16.68
C SER A 18 -2.35 8.79 15.41
N MET A 19 -1.61 7.75 15.02
CA MET A 19 -0.95 7.75 13.71
C MET A 19 -2.03 7.83 12.63
N PRO A 20 -1.83 8.63 11.59
CA PRO A 20 -2.74 8.64 10.45
C PRO A 20 -2.84 7.23 9.87
N CYS A 21 -4.01 6.87 9.35
CA CYS A 21 -4.36 5.57 8.76
C CYS A 21 -3.28 5.01 7.80
N VAL A 22 -2.52 5.88 7.16
CA VAL A 22 -1.42 5.57 6.24
C VAL A 22 -0.21 4.96 6.95
N ALA A 23 0.17 5.46 8.14
CA ALA A 23 1.39 5.02 8.83
C ALA A 23 1.24 3.66 9.53
N GLN A 24 0.02 3.26 9.85
CA GLN A 24 -0.25 2.00 10.55
C GLN A 24 -0.15 0.78 9.62
N ARG A 25 -0.35 0.95 8.32
CA ARG A 25 -0.26 -0.13 7.32
C ARG A 25 1.15 -0.58 6.99
N ASP A 26 2.11 0.33 6.94
CA ASP A 26 3.50 -0.01 6.61
C ASP A 26 4.16 -0.94 7.63
N TYR A 27 3.67 -0.94 8.87
CA TYR A 27 4.17 -1.81 9.94
C TYR A 27 3.49 -3.18 9.99
N ASP A 28 2.22 -3.26 9.59
CA ASP A 28 1.39 -4.47 9.72
C ASP A 28 1.35 -5.35 8.46
N ALA A 29 1.77 -4.84 7.30
CA ALA A 29 1.67 -5.53 6.01
C ALA A 29 2.50 -6.83 5.95
N HIS A 30 3.58 -6.93 6.72
CA HIS A 30 4.49 -8.06 6.66
C HIS A 30 4.46 -9.01 7.86
N ARG A 31 3.73 -8.72 8.93
CA ARG A 31 3.87 -9.52 10.18
C ARG A 31 2.65 -10.21 10.73
N ASN A 32 1.41 -9.84 10.41
CA ASN A 32 0.27 -10.52 11.05
C ASN A 32 -1.04 -10.50 10.26
N ARG A 33 -1.22 -11.43 9.34
CA ARG A 33 -2.55 -11.77 8.80
C ARG A 33 -3.48 -12.43 9.82
N ARG A 34 -3.08 -12.71 11.04
CA ARG A 34 -3.85 -13.52 12.00
C ARG A 34 -4.34 -12.83 13.27
N GLU A 35 -3.86 -11.65 13.65
CA GLU A 35 -4.16 -11.11 14.98
C GLU A 35 -4.92 -9.78 15.05
N CYS A 36 -5.12 -9.03 13.97
CA CYS A 36 -5.86 -7.77 14.03
C CYS A 36 -7.36 -7.97 13.78
N ARG A 37 -8.06 -8.65 14.72
CA ARG A 37 -9.53 -8.56 14.85
C ARG A 37 -9.97 -7.33 15.64
N HIS A 38 -9.13 -6.36 15.86
CA HIS A 38 -9.47 -5.13 16.56
C HIS A 38 -9.86 -4.05 15.56
N HIS A 39 -11.12 -3.63 15.67
CA HIS A 39 -11.77 -2.47 15.08
C HIS A 39 -11.15 -1.99 13.75
N ARG A 40 -11.72 -2.46 12.64
CA ARG A 40 -11.40 -1.87 11.31
C ARG A 40 -12.06 -0.51 11.24
N PRO A 41 -11.32 0.57 10.98
CA PRO A 41 -11.89 1.88 10.75
C PRO A 41 -12.99 1.80 9.70
N GLN A 42 -14.14 2.41 9.94
CA GLN A 42 -15.30 2.30 9.06
C GLN A 42 -15.97 3.64 8.82
N TYR A 43 -16.46 3.81 7.60
CA TYR A 43 -17.39 4.87 7.30
C TYR A 43 -18.78 4.55 7.85
N TYR A 44 -19.44 5.55 8.39
CA TYR A 44 -20.84 5.51 8.79
C TYR A 44 -21.57 6.71 8.16
N VAL A 45 -22.67 6.43 7.48
CA VAL A 45 -23.52 7.44 6.84
C VAL A 45 -24.80 7.57 7.67
N GLY A 46 -24.95 8.71 8.35
CA GLY A 46 -26.17 9.09 9.05
C GLY A 46 -27.16 9.81 8.13
N ASN A 47 -28.23 10.36 8.72
CA ASN A 47 -29.26 11.07 7.93
C ASN A 47 -28.70 12.31 7.23
N ASN A 48 -27.88 13.09 7.91
CA ASN A 48 -27.34 14.37 7.40
C ASN A 48 -25.80 14.43 7.40
N ASP A 49 -25.14 13.52 8.10
CA ASP A 49 -23.71 13.59 8.36
C ASP A 49 -23.01 12.26 8.01
N VAL A 50 -21.76 12.36 7.66
CA VAL A 50 -20.88 11.20 7.40
C VAL A 50 -19.76 11.17 8.44
N TYR A 51 -19.42 9.97 8.89
CA TYR A 51 -18.38 9.76 9.89
C TYR A 51 -17.39 8.71 9.39
N PHE A 52 -16.14 8.85 9.82
CA PHE A 52 -15.12 7.83 9.69
C PHE A 52 -14.53 7.57 11.08
N ASP A 53 -14.61 6.33 11.55
CA ASP A 53 -14.14 5.91 12.87
C ASP A 53 -14.65 6.82 14.01
N GLY A 54 -15.96 7.13 13.97
CA GLY A 54 -16.65 7.99 14.94
C GLY A 54 -16.37 9.49 14.82
N ARG A 55 -15.50 9.92 13.90
CA ARG A 55 -15.23 11.34 13.65
C ARG A 55 -16.03 11.84 12.46
N LYS A 56 -16.72 12.95 12.62
CA LYS A 56 -17.47 13.58 11.53
C LYS A 56 -16.52 14.05 10.43
N ILE A 57 -16.92 13.78 9.18
CA ILE A 57 -16.23 14.28 7.99
C ILE A 57 -16.91 15.59 7.58
N GLU A 58 -16.26 16.69 7.87
CA GLU A 58 -16.82 18.01 7.57
C GLU A 58 -16.97 18.22 6.05
N GLY A 59 -18.14 18.71 5.65
CA GLY A 59 -18.48 18.99 4.27
C GLY A 59 -18.80 17.79 3.41
N ALA A 60 -18.82 16.56 3.95
CA ALA A 60 -19.27 15.39 3.23
C ALA A 60 -20.78 15.38 3.05
N SER A 61 -21.26 15.11 1.84
CA SER A 61 -22.69 15.05 1.50
C SER A 61 -23.25 13.65 1.76
N ALA A 62 -23.97 13.47 2.88
CA ALA A 62 -24.55 12.17 3.23
C ALA A 62 -25.52 11.65 2.17
N SER A 63 -26.26 12.53 1.49
CA SER A 63 -27.26 12.16 0.48
C SER A 63 -26.65 11.53 -0.79
N SER A 64 -25.39 11.80 -1.08
CA SER A 64 -24.69 11.27 -2.25
C SER A 64 -23.48 10.41 -1.90
N PHE A 65 -23.26 10.13 -0.61
CA PHE A 65 -22.08 9.42 -0.14
C PHE A 65 -22.09 7.95 -0.53
N SER A 66 -20.98 7.48 -1.06
CA SER A 66 -20.78 6.07 -1.44
C SER A 66 -19.49 5.57 -0.83
N ILE A 67 -19.60 4.51 -0.04
CA ILE A 67 -18.43 3.80 0.50
C ILE A 67 -17.91 2.88 -0.60
N LEU A 68 -16.63 3.00 -0.91
CA LEU A 68 -15.94 2.18 -1.87
C LEU A 68 -15.11 1.10 -1.13
N ARG A 69 -14.30 0.33 -1.84
CA ARG A 69 -13.36 -0.62 -1.25
C ARG A 69 -12.04 0.07 -0.90
N ASP A 70 -11.17 -0.62 -0.17
CA ASP A 70 -9.81 -0.19 0.18
C ASP A 70 -9.81 1.18 0.89
N GLU A 71 -10.76 1.39 1.81
CA GLU A 71 -10.97 2.61 2.62
C GLU A 71 -11.21 3.89 1.81
N TYR A 72 -11.45 3.78 0.53
CA TYR A 72 -11.94 4.89 -0.28
C TYR A 72 -13.43 5.09 -0.13
N ALA A 73 -13.86 6.33 -0.23
CA ALA A 73 -15.27 6.72 -0.35
C ALA A 73 -15.36 7.97 -1.23
N LYS A 74 -16.56 8.29 -1.67
CA LYS A 74 -16.83 9.55 -2.39
C LYS A 74 -18.26 10.02 -2.17
N ASP A 75 -18.48 11.31 -2.34
CA ASP A 75 -19.78 11.87 -2.60
C ASP A 75 -19.86 12.41 -4.04
N ALA A 76 -20.86 13.23 -4.35
CA ALA A 76 -21.00 13.79 -5.68
C ALA A 76 -19.81 14.66 -6.13
N TRP A 77 -19.04 15.22 -5.20
CA TRP A 77 -18.04 16.24 -5.47
C TRP A 77 -16.62 15.88 -5.01
N THR A 78 -16.52 15.05 -4.00
CA THR A 78 -15.26 14.83 -3.27
C THR A 78 -14.97 13.35 -3.13
N VAL A 79 -13.69 12.99 -3.25
CA VAL A 79 -13.16 11.66 -2.93
C VAL A 79 -12.46 11.70 -1.58
N TYR A 80 -12.63 10.62 -0.81
CA TYR A 80 -12.06 10.48 0.52
C TYR A 80 -11.26 9.20 0.62
N TYR A 81 -10.22 9.22 1.44
CA TYR A 81 -9.48 8.05 1.88
C TYR A 81 -9.33 8.08 3.40
N CYS A 82 -9.75 7.01 4.10
CA CYS A 82 -9.74 6.97 5.57
C CYS A 82 -10.38 8.21 6.21
N GLY A 83 -11.49 8.71 5.66
CA GLY A 83 -12.19 9.90 6.14
C GLY A 83 -11.55 11.25 5.80
N VAL A 84 -10.39 11.25 5.15
CA VAL A 84 -9.68 12.47 4.74
C VAL A 84 -9.97 12.77 3.27
N LYS A 85 -10.29 14.02 2.97
CA LYS A 85 -10.50 14.49 1.59
C LYS A 85 -9.21 14.35 0.77
N ILE A 86 -9.34 13.84 -0.44
CA ILE A 86 -8.24 13.80 -1.42
C ILE A 86 -8.34 15.03 -2.31
N ASP A 87 -7.42 15.96 -2.12
CA ASP A 87 -7.40 17.19 -2.92
C ASP A 87 -7.05 16.89 -4.38
N GLY A 88 -7.78 17.53 -5.29
CA GLY A 88 -7.60 17.38 -6.72
C GLY A 88 -8.21 16.12 -7.33
N ALA A 89 -8.78 15.21 -6.54
CA ALA A 89 -9.43 14.02 -7.08
C ALA A 89 -10.81 14.35 -7.66
N THR A 90 -11.07 13.84 -8.86
CA THR A 90 -12.32 14.03 -9.59
C THR A 90 -13.33 12.93 -9.25
N ALA A 91 -14.28 13.22 -8.36
CA ALA A 91 -15.23 12.23 -7.83
C ALA A 91 -16.03 11.51 -8.92
N ASN A 92 -16.44 12.22 -9.98
CA ASN A 92 -17.27 11.67 -11.07
C ASN A 92 -16.57 10.52 -11.82
N SER A 93 -15.24 10.63 -12.04
CA SER A 93 -14.48 9.63 -12.77
C SER A 93 -13.67 8.69 -11.87
N PHE A 94 -13.70 8.90 -10.56
CA PHE A 94 -12.89 8.13 -9.61
C PHE A 94 -13.30 6.66 -9.55
N LYS A 95 -12.30 5.78 -9.66
CA LYS A 95 -12.44 4.32 -9.56
C LYS A 95 -11.37 3.75 -8.65
N VAL A 96 -11.75 2.82 -7.77
CA VAL A 96 -10.80 2.02 -6.99
C VAL A 96 -10.38 0.81 -7.81
N LEU A 97 -9.09 0.61 -7.94
CA LEU A 97 -8.50 -0.46 -8.75
C LEU A 97 -8.16 -1.72 -7.92
N GLY A 98 -7.94 -1.55 -6.62
CA GLY A 98 -7.55 -2.61 -5.69
C GLY A 98 -6.16 -2.41 -5.13
N TYR A 99 -5.81 -3.17 -4.08
CA TYR A 99 -4.51 -3.07 -3.38
C TYR A 99 -4.16 -1.65 -2.94
N GLY A 100 -5.14 -0.82 -2.58
CA GLY A 100 -4.94 0.58 -2.21
C GLY A 100 -4.82 1.56 -3.38
N TYR A 101 -4.79 1.07 -4.63
CA TYR A 101 -4.75 1.93 -5.81
C TYR A 101 -6.13 2.45 -6.19
N GLY A 102 -6.19 3.73 -6.55
CA GLY A 102 -7.34 4.39 -7.15
C GLY A 102 -6.89 5.31 -8.27
N LYS A 103 -7.79 5.66 -9.16
CA LYS A 103 -7.53 6.67 -10.20
C LYS A 103 -8.78 7.44 -10.58
N ASP A 104 -8.60 8.64 -11.04
CA ASP A 104 -9.58 9.34 -11.85
C ASP A 104 -9.11 9.46 -13.31
N THR A 105 -9.71 10.33 -14.10
CA THR A 105 -9.31 10.56 -15.51
C THR A 105 -7.86 10.99 -15.64
N TRP A 106 -7.32 11.73 -14.65
CA TRP A 106 -6.04 12.42 -14.79
C TRP A 106 -4.94 11.90 -13.87
N ILE A 107 -5.31 11.42 -12.69
CA ILE A 107 -4.38 11.17 -11.60
C ILE A 107 -4.57 9.75 -11.07
N VAL A 108 -3.45 9.11 -10.74
CA VAL A 108 -3.41 7.84 -10.01
C VAL A 108 -3.06 8.11 -8.55
N TYR A 109 -3.70 7.37 -7.66
CA TYR A 109 -3.53 7.48 -6.22
C TYR A 109 -3.17 6.13 -5.62
N TYR A 110 -2.37 6.16 -4.57
CA TYR A 110 -2.12 5.03 -3.69
C TYR A 110 -2.39 5.44 -2.24
N ASN A 111 -3.30 4.71 -1.57
CA ASN A 111 -3.73 5.02 -0.20
C ASN A 111 -4.06 6.51 0.00
N GLY A 112 -4.81 7.10 -0.93
CA GLY A 112 -5.22 8.51 -0.89
C GLY A 112 -4.16 9.52 -1.32
N SER A 113 -2.91 9.11 -1.53
CA SER A 113 -1.82 9.99 -1.98
C SER A 113 -1.63 9.89 -3.49
N LYS A 114 -1.40 11.01 -4.16
CA LYS A 114 -1.10 11.06 -5.59
C LYS A 114 0.22 10.35 -5.88
N ILE A 115 0.22 9.51 -6.91
CA ILE A 115 1.46 8.96 -7.47
C ILE A 115 1.96 9.90 -8.56
N GLU A 116 3.08 10.52 -8.31
CA GLU A 116 3.72 11.37 -9.32
C GLU A 116 4.20 10.54 -10.51
N GLU A 117 4.18 11.12 -11.70
CA GLU A 117 4.61 10.48 -12.95
C GLU A 117 3.78 9.26 -13.41
N ALA A 118 2.70 8.90 -12.71
CA ALA A 118 1.84 7.79 -13.13
C ALA A 118 0.86 8.24 -14.20
N SER A 119 0.82 7.51 -15.32
CA SER A 119 -0.13 7.75 -16.41
C SER A 119 -1.47 7.07 -16.12
N SER A 120 -2.50 7.85 -15.80
CA SER A 120 -3.83 7.32 -15.50
C SER A 120 -4.43 6.52 -16.65
N ASP A 121 -4.18 6.91 -17.90
CA ASP A 121 -4.79 6.25 -19.07
C ASP A 121 -4.35 4.79 -19.21
N SER A 122 -3.08 4.52 -18.97
CA SER A 122 -2.48 3.19 -19.14
C SER A 122 -2.26 2.42 -17.82
N PHE A 123 -2.64 3.02 -16.68
CA PHE A 123 -2.37 2.42 -15.38
C PHE A 123 -3.17 1.14 -15.15
N ASN A 124 -2.46 0.08 -14.82
CA ASN A 124 -3.00 -1.24 -14.54
C ASN A 124 -2.41 -1.82 -13.25
N VAL A 125 -3.26 -2.26 -12.35
CA VAL A 125 -2.86 -2.96 -11.13
C VAL A 125 -2.65 -4.42 -11.45
N LEU A 126 -1.54 -4.95 -10.99
CA LEU A 126 -1.15 -6.35 -11.11
C LEU A 126 -1.47 -7.09 -9.77
N GLU A 127 -0.87 -8.24 -9.55
CA GLU A 127 -0.94 -8.98 -8.30
C GLU A 127 0.09 -8.45 -7.27
N ASP A 128 -0.06 -8.83 -6.00
CA ASP A 128 0.92 -8.59 -4.93
C ASP A 128 1.37 -7.14 -4.82
N TRP A 129 0.41 -6.17 -4.86
CA TRP A 129 0.63 -4.71 -4.75
C TRP A 129 1.48 -4.10 -5.87
N TYR A 130 1.87 -4.89 -6.89
CA TYR A 130 2.50 -4.34 -8.08
C TYR A 130 1.48 -3.67 -8.99
N ALA A 131 1.93 -2.64 -9.68
CA ALA A 131 1.18 -1.96 -10.74
C ALA A 131 2.14 -1.48 -11.81
N LYS A 132 1.62 -1.15 -12.99
CA LYS A 132 2.40 -0.54 -14.06
C LYS A 132 1.54 0.38 -14.92
N ASP A 133 2.18 1.31 -15.55
CA ASP A 133 1.66 2.02 -16.72
C ASP A 133 2.55 1.74 -17.95
N THR A 134 2.40 2.49 -19.01
CA THR A 134 3.23 2.35 -20.23
C THR A 134 4.73 2.56 -19.94
N TRP A 135 5.06 3.40 -18.96
CA TRP A 135 6.43 3.90 -18.76
C TRP A 135 7.10 3.35 -17.51
N ASN A 136 6.33 3.05 -16.48
CA ASN A 136 6.84 2.75 -15.16
C ASN A 136 6.19 1.54 -14.52
N VAL A 137 6.93 0.88 -13.65
CA VAL A 137 6.43 -0.16 -12.73
C VAL A 137 6.43 0.39 -11.32
N TYR A 138 5.44 0.02 -10.54
CA TYR A 138 5.24 0.48 -9.17
C TYR A 138 5.05 -0.69 -8.22
N TYR A 139 5.43 -0.51 -6.97
CA TYR A 139 5.11 -1.37 -5.84
C TYR A 139 4.70 -0.49 -4.65
N ASP A 140 3.55 -0.78 -4.02
CA ASP A 140 3.02 0.04 -2.92
C ASP A 140 2.97 1.55 -3.25
N GLY A 141 2.60 1.91 -4.49
CA GLY A 141 2.55 3.29 -4.96
C GLY A 141 3.92 3.92 -5.27
N ILE A 142 5.02 3.21 -5.06
CA ILE A 142 6.38 3.71 -5.28
C ILE A 142 6.92 3.17 -6.61
N LYS A 143 7.44 4.07 -7.45
CA LYS A 143 8.08 3.70 -8.71
C LYS A 143 9.33 2.85 -8.50
N ILE A 144 9.42 1.73 -9.21
CA ILE A 144 10.59 0.86 -9.22
C ILE A 144 11.56 1.36 -10.30
N SER A 145 12.66 1.93 -9.87
CA SER A 145 13.66 2.48 -10.79
C SER A 145 14.31 1.38 -11.64
N GLY A 146 14.36 1.60 -12.96
CA GLY A 146 15.02 0.69 -13.90
C GLY A 146 14.25 -0.60 -14.21
N ALA A 147 13.00 -0.76 -13.76
CA ALA A 147 12.17 -1.90 -14.15
C ALA A 147 11.63 -1.72 -15.58
N SER A 148 11.70 -2.78 -16.36
CA SER A 148 11.19 -2.80 -17.74
C SER A 148 9.71 -3.16 -17.78
N THR A 149 8.84 -2.23 -18.14
CA THR A 149 7.39 -2.41 -18.19
C THR A 149 6.96 -3.49 -19.19
N ASP A 150 7.66 -3.62 -20.33
CA ASP A 150 7.29 -4.53 -21.41
C ASP A 150 7.42 -5.99 -21.01
N SER A 151 8.44 -6.29 -20.21
CA SER A 151 8.75 -7.67 -19.81
C SER A 151 8.41 -7.98 -18.36
N PHE A 152 7.88 -7.01 -17.60
CA PHE A 152 7.60 -7.17 -16.18
C PHE A 152 6.53 -8.22 -15.92
N LYS A 153 6.85 -9.15 -15.02
CA LYS A 153 5.95 -10.23 -14.59
C LYS A 153 5.99 -10.35 -13.08
N VAL A 154 4.83 -10.29 -12.47
CA VAL A 154 4.66 -10.71 -11.08
C VAL A 154 4.69 -12.24 -11.03
N LEU A 155 5.38 -12.79 -10.06
CA LEU A 155 5.51 -14.24 -9.88
C LEU A 155 4.58 -14.68 -8.74
N ARG A 156 5.07 -14.91 -7.56
CA ARG A 156 4.28 -15.23 -6.36
C ARG A 156 5.01 -14.74 -5.12
N GLU A 157 4.25 -14.54 -4.04
CA GLU A 157 4.80 -14.24 -2.71
C GLU A 157 5.72 -13.01 -2.71
N GLY A 158 5.32 -11.94 -3.44
CA GLY A 158 6.05 -10.70 -3.53
C GLY A 158 7.20 -10.69 -4.55
N TYR A 159 7.54 -11.85 -5.15
CA TYR A 159 8.56 -11.88 -6.20
C TYR A 159 8.01 -11.41 -7.55
N ALA A 160 8.86 -10.69 -8.27
CA ALA A 160 8.61 -10.29 -9.65
C ALA A 160 9.93 -10.28 -10.43
N LYS A 161 9.84 -10.23 -11.75
CA LYS A 161 11.01 -10.11 -12.63
C LYS A 161 10.67 -9.39 -13.92
N ASP A 162 11.68 -8.82 -14.52
CA ASP A 162 11.69 -8.44 -15.93
C ASP A 162 12.80 -9.20 -16.69
N THR A 163 13.14 -8.79 -17.89
CA THR A 163 14.23 -9.39 -18.67
C THR A 163 15.60 -9.28 -18.00
N TRP A 164 15.81 -8.22 -17.20
CA TRP A 164 17.13 -7.88 -16.70
C TRP A 164 17.30 -8.11 -15.20
N ASN A 165 16.21 -8.06 -14.44
CA ASN A 165 16.27 -8.03 -12.99
C ASN A 165 15.20 -8.92 -12.34
N VAL A 166 15.47 -9.32 -11.11
CA VAL A 166 14.52 -9.95 -10.20
C VAL A 166 14.24 -8.99 -9.05
N TYR A 167 13.00 -8.98 -8.59
CA TYR A 167 12.53 -8.09 -7.51
C TYR A 167 11.85 -8.90 -6.43
N PHE A 168 11.90 -8.40 -5.20
CA PHE A 168 11.08 -8.84 -4.08
C PHE A 168 10.52 -7.61 -3.37
N ASP A 169 9.19 -7.55 -3.21
CA ASP A 169 8.49 -6.40 -2.60
C ASP A 169 8.99 -5.06 -3.16
N GLY A 170 9.03 -4.95 -4.50
CA GLY A 170 9.45 -3.76 -5.21
C GLY A 170 10.94 -3.46 -5.20
N LYS A 171 11.75 -4.24 -4.48
CA LYS A 171 13.21 -4.03 -4.38
C LYS A 171 13.95 -5.00 -5.28
N LYS A 172 14.91 -4.48 -6.06
CA LYS A 172 15.78 -5.32 -6.89
C LYS A 172 16.64 -6.25 -6.01
N ILE A 173 16.71 -7.52 -6.41
CA ILE A 173 17.62 -8.50 -5.80
C ILE A 173 18.92 -8.50 -6.59
N GLU A 174 19.97 -7.95 -6.01
CA GLU A 174 21.27 -7.84 -6.69
C GLU A 174 21.88 -9.22 -6.97
N GLY A 175 22.34 -9.40 -8.21
CA GLY A 175 22.99 -10.63 -8.66
C GLY A 175 22.05 -11.82 -8.89
N ALA A 176 20.74 -11.65 -8.78
CA ALA A 176 19.79 -12.69 -9.16
C ALA A 176 19.66 -12.78 -10.69
N SER A 177 19.63 -14.02 -11.20
CA SER A 177 19.50 -14.29 -12.64
C SER A 177 18.03 -14.46 -13.05
N PRO A 178 17.42 -13.51 -13.78
CA PRO A 178 16.01 -13.57 -14.14
C PRO A 178 15.67 -14.74 -15.06
N ASP A 179 16.60 -15.16 -15.93
CA ASP A 179 16.35 -16.26 -16.90
C ASP A 179 16.08 -17.59 -16.21
N SER A 180 16.82 -17.87 -15.14
CA SER A 180 16.71 -19.14 -14.40
C SER A 180 15.92 -19.04 -13.11
N PHE A 181 15.40 -17.86 -12.77
CA PHE A 181 14.72 -17.61 -11.50
C PHE A 181 13.39 -18.35 -11.40
N LYS A 182 13.23 -19.09 -10.30
CA LYS A 182 12.02 -19.85 -9.98
C LYS A 182 11.63 -19.66 -8.53
N CYS A 183 10.37 -19.32 -8.32
CA CYS A 183 9.78 -19.26 -6.98
C CYS A 183 9.40 -20.67 -6.49
N GLY A 184 9.72 -20.96 -5.25
CA GLY A 184 9.30 -22.12 -4.50
C GLY A 184 8.01 -21.87 -3.73
N LYS A 185 7.95 -22.37 -2.49
CA LYS A 185 6.88 -22.16 -1.51
C LYS A 185 7.47 -21.46 -0.29
N ASP A 186 6.60 -20.86 0.51
CA ASP A 186 6.95 -20.31 1.83
C ASP A 186 8.09 -19.27 1.77
N GLY A 187 8.09 -18.40 0.74
CA GLY A 187 9.07 -17.34 0.54
C GLY A 187 10.40 -17.80 -0.07
N TYR A 188 10.56 -19.08 -0.38
CA TYR A 188 11.78 -19.56 -1.03
C TYR A 188 11.75 -19.33 -2.54
N ALA A 189 12.92 -18.98 -3.08
CA ALA A 189 13.17 -18.93 -4.53
C ALA A 189 14.61 -19.31 -4.84
N ARG A 190 14.89 -19.60 -6.10
CA ARG A 190 16.24 -19.94 -6.56
C ARG A 190 16.47 -19.52 -8.00
N ASP A 191 17.71 -19.27 -8.34
CA ASP A 191 18.23 -19.30 -9.69
C ASP A 191 19.27 -20.42 -9.84
N ASN A 192 20.04 -20.42 -10.93
CA ASN A 192 21.06 -21.46 -11.15
C ASN A 192 22.23 -21.41 -10.15
N TRP A 193 22.41 -20.28 -9.46
CA TRP A 193 23.59 -20.00 -8.66
C TRP A 193 23.30 -19.81 -7.17
N ASN A 194 22.06 -19.39 -6.85
CA ASN A 194 21.74 -18.93 -5.52
C ASN A 194 20.35 -19.40 -5.09
N THR A 195 20.18 -19.51 -3.78
CA THR A 195 18.89 -19.67 -3.11
C THR A 195 18.54 -18.37 -2.39
N TYR A 196 17.25 -18.06 -2.36
CA TYR A 196 16.71 -16.84 -1.73
C TYR A 196 15.59 -17.19 -0.77
N TYR A 197 15.47 -16.42 0.29
CA TYR A 197 14.37 -16.49 1.25
C TYR A 197 13.83 -15.08 1.49
N TYR A 198 12.57 -14.83 1.13
CA TYR A 198 11.97 -13.49 1.14
C TYR A 198 12.89 -12.41 0.56
N GLY A 199 13.40 -12.64 -0.64
CA GLY A 199 14.26 -11.72 -1.36
C GLY A 199 15.72 -11.65 -0.89
N VAL A 200 16.07 -12.32 0.20
CA VAL A 200 17.44 -12.33 0.74
C VAL A 200 18.18 -13.58 0.27
N LYS A 201 19.38 -13.40 -0.28
CA LYS A 201 20.27 -14.50 -0.66
C LYS A 201 20.78 -15.24 0.58
N ILE A 202 20.65 -16.58 0.58
CA ILE A 202 21.06 -17.49 1.67
C ILE A 202 22.06 -18.53 1.18
#